data_0ebd699512c3ad9ef9e24223ad79a6f7
#
_entry.id   0ebd699512c3ad9ef9e24223ad79a6f7
#
_cell.length_a   1.000
_cell.length_b   1.000
_cell.length_c   1.000
_cell.angle_alpha   90.00
_cell.angle_beta   90.00
_cell.angle_gamma   90.00
#
_symmetry.space_group_name_H-M   'P 1'
#
loop_
_entity.id
_entity.type
_entity.pdbx_description
1 polymer ?
#
loop_
_entity_poly.entity_id
_entity_poly.type
_entity_poly.pdbx_seq_one_letter_code
_entity_poly.pdbx_strand_id
1 'polypeptide(L)'
;MFVDKVPSFGGADAARRSASPLEVMSNSPDAAARWTRYLASRSYVPRAPLIQQHFASGKISRLCDCGCQSFDLAIEPDVALEPLMPGSGRGGCALALGYYVLGDPQRRATVDVRVFVDARGYLSGIDVDYCGNSAPMPEHVVLVDPPFHLHGVLLDMTSNKRSSGP
;
A
#
# COMPACT_ATOMS: atom_id res chain seq x y z
N MET A 1 22.90 68.14 22.66
CA MET A 1 21.93 67.81 21.63
C MET A 1 22.49 66.62 20.88
N PHE A 2 22.19 65.42 21.39
CA PHE A 2 22.64 64.14 20.78
C PHE A 2 21.51 63.60 19.96
N VAL A 3 21.76 63.38 18.70
CA VAL A 3 20.80 62.75 17.77
C VAL A 3 21.22 61.28 17.62
N ASP A 4 20.44 60.39 18.24
CA ASP A 4 20.60 58.95 18.16
C ASP A 4 20.23 58.47 16.73
N LYS A 5 21.18 57.84 16.11
CA LYS A 5 21.05 57.26 14.77
C LYS A 5 20.55 55.81 14.92
N VAL A 6 19.30 55.58 14.59
CA VAL A 6 18.70 54.23 14.58
C VAL A 6 19.27 53.43 13.40
N PRO A 7 19.82 52.21 13.61
CA PRO A 7 20.24 51.37 12.52
C PRO A 7 19.05 50.78 11.80
N SER A 8 19.00 50.98 10.50
CA SER A 8 18.09 50.32 9.58
C SER A 8 18.39 48.81 9.51
N PHE A 9 17.50 47.99 10.00
CA PHE A 9 17.57 46.55 9.81
C PHE A 9 17.19 46.24 8.36
N GLY A 10 18.22 45.90 7.56
CA GLY A 10 18.06 45.39 6.21
C GLY A 10 17.19 44.11 6.21
N GLY A 11 16.23 44.12 5.28
CA GLY A 11 15.33 42.99 5.06
C GLY A 11 16.07 41.72 4.76
N ALA A 12 15.82 40.71 5.56
CA ALA A 12 16.15 39.34 5.23
C ALA A 12 15.20 38.89 4.11
N ASP A 13 15.75 38.88 2.92
CA ASP A 13 15.17 38.20 1.76
C ASP A 13 15.18 36.70 2.06
N ALA A 14 14.13 36.23 2.74
CA ALA A 14 13.90 34.82 2.97
C ALA A 14 13.62 34.20 1.59
N ALA A 15 14.67 33.61 1.04
CA ALA A 15 14.59 32.79 -0.15
C ALA A 15 13.39 31.83 0.00
N ARG A 16 12.29 32.14 -0.68
CA ARG A 16 11.21 31.20 -0.96
C ARG A 16 11.87 30.04 -1.71
N ARG A 17 12.27 29.01 -0.98
CA ARG A 17 12.54 27.71 -1.56
C ARG A 17 11.21 27.30 -2.20
N SER A 18 11.14 27.44 -3.50
CA SER A 18 10.14 26.85 -4.34
C SER A 18 10.13 25.37 -4.00
N ALA A 19 9.10 24.91 -3.29
CA ALA A 19 8.86 23.49 -3.13
C ALA A 19 8.68 22.97 -4.55
N SER A 20 9.61 22.14 -5.01
CA SER A 20 9.47 21.42 -6.27
C SER A 20 8.11 20.72 -6.24
N PRO A 21 7.36 20.73 -7.35
CA PRO A 21 6.14 19.94 -7.43
C PRO A 21 6.47 18.53 -7.00
N LEU A 22 5.71 17.99 -6.04
CA LEU A 22 5.83 16.58 -5.63
C LEU A 22 5.77 15.75 -6.91
N GLU A 23 6.89 15.13 -7.27
CA GLU A 23 6.89 14.19 -8.39
C GLU A 23 5.93 13.08 -8.02
N VAL A 24 4.80 13.05 -8.69
CA VAL A 24 3.79 12.01 -8.54
C VAL A 24 4.32 10.80 -9.26
N MET A 25 4.64 9.73 -8.54
CA MET A 25 5.02 8.48 -9.17
C MET A 25 3.85 7.92 -9.96
N SER A 26 4.04 7.79 -11.27
CA SER A 26 3.15 6.99 -12.09
C SER A 26 3.15 5.54 -11.59
N ASN A 27 1.99 4.89 -11.64
CA ASN A 27 1.90 3.46 -11.35
C ASN A 27 2.79 2.68 -12.33
N SER A 28 3.46 1.64 -11.84
CA SER A 28 4.44 0.89 -12.62
C SER A 28 4.56 -0.55 -12.12
N PRO A 29 5.14 -1.47 -12.91
CA PRO A 29 5.46 -2.81 -12.44
C PRO A 29 6.38 -2.80 -11.20
N ASP A 30 7.27 -1.82 -11.09
CA ASP A 30 8.15 -1.67 -9.92
C ASP A 30 7.36 -1.25 -8.66
N ALA A 31 6.34 -0.39 -8.82
CA ALA A 31 5.43 -0.05 -7.74
C ALA A 31 4.65 -1.29 -7.27
N ALA A 32 4.11 -2.08 -8.19
CA ALA A 32 3.42 -3.33 -7.88
C ALA A 32 4.35 -4.32 -7.15
N ALA A 33 5.59 -4.47 -7.61
CA ALA A 33 6.59 -5.32 -6.96
C ALA A 33 6.96 -4.81 -5.55
N ARG A 34 7.03 -3.50 -5.32
CA ARG A 34 7.27 -2.93 -3.99
C ARG A 34 6.16 -3.26 -3.01
N TRP A 35 4.91 -3.05 -3.40
CA TRP A 35 3.75 -3.36 -2.56
C TRP A 35 3.65 -4.84 -2.23
N THR A 36 3.91 -5.69 -3.21
CA THR A 36 3.93 -7.15 -3.01
C THR A 36 5.01 -7.56 -2.00
N ARG A 37 6.24 -7.06 -2.14
CA ARG A 37 7.33 -7.31 -1.18
C ARG A 37 7.02 -6.75 0.20
N TYR A 38 6.42 -5.55 0.25
CA TYR A 38 6.00 -4.95 1.52
C TYR A 38 5.06 -5.89 2.27
N LEU A 39 3.98 -6.35 1.65
CA LEU A 39 3.01 -7.26 2.27
C LEU A 39 3.65 -8.61 2.63
N ALA A 40 4.46 -9.17 1.75
CA ALA A 40 5.13 -10.45 1.97
C ALA A 40 6.12 -10.44 3.14
N SER A 41 6.61 -9.27 3.54
CA SER A 41 7.53 -9.10 4.67
C SER A 41 6.83 -8.90 6.02
N ARG A 42 5.49 -8.85 6.06
CA ARG A 42 4.74 -8.53 7.28
C ARG A 42 4.25 -9.80 7.97
N SER A 43 4.65 -10.00 9.24
CA SER A 43 4.29 -11.18 10.02
C SER A 43 2.79 -11.27 10.35
N TYR A 44 2.09 -10.15 10.34
CA TYR A 44 0.64 -10.09 10.56
C TYR A 44 -0.19 -10.33 9.28
N VAL A 45 0.45 -10.39 8.10
CA VAL A 45 -0.22 -10.74 6.84
C VAL A 45 -0.28 -12.26 6.72
N PRO A 46 -1.48 -12.87 6.75
CA PRO A 46 -1.58 -14.31 6.65
C PRO A 46 -1.08 -14.81 5.31
N ARG A 47 -0.32 -15.91 5.33
CA ARG A 47 0.22 -16.54 4.11
C ARG A 47 1.06 -15.59 3.24
N ALA A 48 1.69 -14.60 3.86
CA ALA A 48 2.47 -13.55 3.19
C ALA A 48 3.44 -14.08 2.10
N PRO A 49 4.18 -15.19 2.29
CA PRO A 49 5.06 -15.73 1.25
C PRO A 49 4.33 -16.12 -0.04
N LEU A 50 3.07 -16.57 0.04
CA LEU A 50 2.29 -16.94 -1.15
C LEU A 50 1.93 -15.73 -2.01
N ILE A 51 1.73 -14.55 -1.41
CA ILE A 51 1.48 -13.31 -2.15
C ILE A 51 2.63 -13.06 -3.11
N GLN A 52 3.87 -13.21 -2.64
CA GLN A 52 5.04 -13.01 -3.48
C GLN A 52 5.21 -14.11 -4.54
N GLN A 53 4.92 -15.37 -4.20
CA GLN A 53 4.95 -16.49 -5.16
C GLN A 53 3.93 -16.28 -6.29
N HIS A 54 2.71 -15.88 -5.94
CA HIS A 54 1.66 -15.56 -6.92
C HIS A 54 2.06 -14.40 -7.82
N PHE A 55 2.63 -13.35 -7.25
CA PHE A 55 3.11 -12.21 -8.05
C PHE A 55 4.22 -12.61 -9.02
N ALA A 56 5.17 -13.43 -8.56
CA ALA A 56 6.28 -13.90 -9.40
C ALA A 56 5.81 -14.82 -10.54
N SER A 57 4.71 -15.55 -10.34
CA SER A 57 4.17 -16.51 -11.32
C SER A 57 3.07 -15.92 -12.20
N GLY A 58 2.56 -14.74 -11.84
CA GLY A 58 1.52 -14.05 -12.59
C GLY A 58 2.06 -13.00 -13.54
N LYS A 59 1.15 -12.44 -14.33
CA LYS A 59 1.40 -11.30 -15.22
C LYS A 59 0.53 -10.13 -14.77
N ILE A 60 1.10 -8.95 -14.67
CA ILE A 60 0.31 -7.73 -14.45
C ILE A 60 -0.58 -7.55 -15.69
N SER A 61 -1.88 -7.62 -15.49
CA SER A 61 -2.88 -7.47 -16.57
C SER A 61 -3.36 -6.03 -16.70
N ARG A 62 -3.30 -5.26 -15.62
CA ARG A 62 -3.66 -3.84 -15.61
C ARG A 62 -2.89 -3.09 -14.52
N LEU A 63 -2.48 -1.87 -14.84
CA LEU A 63 -2.04 -0.86 -13.89
C LEU A 63 -3.08 0.26 -13.86
N CYS A 64 -3.49 0.70 -12.68
CA CYS A 64 -4.40 1.83 -12.55
C CYS A 64 -3.71 3.13 -12.94
N ASP A 65 -4.37 3.97 -13.72
CA ASP A 65 -3.89 5.27 -14.21
C ASP A 65 -4.46 6.48 -13.44
N CYS A 66 -5.24 6.21 -12.38
CA CYS A 66 -5.90 7.26 -11.60
C CYS A 66 -4.97 8.03 -10.63
N GLY A 67 -3.67 7.66 -10.55
CA GLY A 67 -2.70 8.20 -9.59
C GLY A 67 -2.53 7.37 -8.33
N CYS A 68 -3.31 6.28 -8.17
CA CYS A 68 -3.07 5.25 -7.16
C CYS A 68 -2.01 4.25 -7.67
N GLN A 69 -1.60 3.30 -6.83
CA GLN A 69 -0.64 2.26 -7.22
C GLN A 69 -1.28 0.86 -7.28
N SER A 70 -2.58 0.81 -7.57
CA SER A 70 -3.35 -0.42 -7.71
C SER A 70 -3.02 -1.14 -9.01
N PHE A 71 -3.06 -2.47 -8.97
CA PHE A 71 -2.82 -3.31 -10.15
C PHE A 71 -3.64 -4.59 -10.10
N ASP A 72 -3.93 -5.13 -11.29
CA ASP A 72 -4.52 -6.45 -11.46
C ASP A 72 -3.45 -7.45 -11.92
N LEU A 73 -3.60 -8.70 -11.48
CA LEU A 73 -2.71 -9.81 -11.78
C LEU A 73 -3.50 -10.96 -12.40
N ALA A 74 -2.99 -11.53 -13.45
CA ALA A 74 -3.51 -12.76 -14.04
C ALA A 74 -2.53 -13.90 -13.80
N ILE A 75 -3.01 -15.03 -13.27
CA ILE A 75 -2.24 -16.27 -13.08
C ILE A 75 -2.85 -17.33 -13.99
N GLU A 76 -2.03 -17.91 -14.85
CA GLU A 76 -2.45 -18.95 -15.79
C GLU A 76 -2.99 -20.20 -15.06
N PRO A 77 -3.98 -20.89 -15.63
CA PRO A 77 -4.64 -22.01 -14.93
C PRO A 77 -3.74 -23.22 -14.65
N ASP A 78 -2.70 -23.41 -15.44
CA ASP A 78 -1.77 -24.55 -15.40
C ASP A 78 -0.59 -24.35 -14.43
N VAL A 79 -0.49 -23.18 -13.81
CA VAL A 79 0.56 -22.90 -12.82
C VAL A 79 0.26 -23.64 -11.52
N ALA A 80 1.17 -24.53 -11.11
CA ALA A 80 1.07 -25.28 -9.87
C ALA A 80 1.44 -24.40 -8.68
N LEU A 81 0.46 -23.68 -8.16
CA LEU A 81 0.57 -22.86 -6.96
C LEU A 81 -0.44 -23.30 -5.90
N GLU A 82 -0.06 -23.14 -4.64
CA GLU A 82 -1.03 -23.24 -3.55
C GLU A 82 -1.93 -21.98 -3.58
N PRO A 83 -3.27 -22.09 -3.57
CA PRO A 83 -4.13 -20.92 -3.55
C PRO A 83 -3.94 -20.12 -2.25
N LEU A 84 -3.93 -18.78 -2.35
CA LEU A 84 -3.88 -17.89 -1.20
C LEU A 84 -5.10 -18.10 -0.30
N MET A 85 -6.25 -18.38 -0.90
CA MET A 85 -7.53 -18.62 -0.23
C MET A 85 -8.22 -19.87 -0.79
N PRO A 86 -7.84 -21.06 -0.34
CA PRO A 86 -8.41 -22.31 -0.84
C PRO A 86 -9.91 -22.43 -0.51
N GLY A 87 -10.68 -22.96 -1.45
CA GLY A 87 -12.10 -23.28 -1.24
C GLY A 87 -13.05 -22.09 -1.25
N SER A 88 -12.60 -20.90 -1.65
CA SER A 88 -13.48 -19.72 -1.68
C SER A 88 -14.62 -19.83 -2.70
N GLY A 89 -14.35 -20.44 -3.86
CA GLY A 89 -15.32 -20.55 -4.96
C GLY A 89 -15.83 -19.20 -5.48
N ARG A 90 -15.40 -18.10 -4.85
CA ARG A 90 -15.76 -16.72 -5.18
C ARG A 90 -14.52 -15.85 -5.08
N GLY A 91 -14.31 -15.01 -6.08
CA GLY A 91 -13.32 -13.95 -6.02
C GLY A 91 -13.78 -12.81 -5.10
N GLY A 92 -12.83 -11.97 -4.68
CA GLY A 92 -13.13 -10.78 -3.88
C GLY A 92 -11.97 -10.34 -3.01
N CYS A 93 -12.24 -9.36 -2.14
CA CYS A 93 -11.27 -8.86 -1.18
C CYS A 93 -11.00 -9.90 -0.09
N ALA A 94 -9.77 -10.39 -0.03
CA ALA A 94 -9.34 -11.40 0.94
C ALA A 94 -8.78 -10.78 2.22
N LEU A 95 -8.15 -9.60 2.09
CA LEU A 95 -7.52 -8.88 3.19
C LEU A 95 -7.56 -7.36 2.92
N ALA A 96 -7.84 -6.57 3.94
CA ALA A 96 -7.76 -5.11 3.90
C ALA A 96 -6.93 -4.60 5.09
N LEU A 97 -6.03 -3.66 4.81
CA LEU A 97 -5.14 -3.04 5.78
C LEU A 97 -5.23 -1.52 5.64
N GLY A 98 -5.27 -0.82 6.77
CA GLY A 98 -5.22 0.64 6.81
C GLY A 98 -4.00 1.11 7.59
N TYR A 99 -3.24 2.03 7.03
CA TYR A 99 -2.03 2.59 7.62
C TYR A 99 -2.11 4.10 7.74
N TYR A 100 -1.54 4.64 8.82
CA TYR A 100 -1.19 6.07 8.86
C TYR A 100 0.13 6.30 8.14
N VAL A 101 0.27 7.49 7.57
CA VAL A 101 1.54 7.93 6.97
C VAL A 101 2.44 8.53 8.04
N LEU A 102 3.70 8.08 8.08
CA LEU A 102 4.70 8.60 8.99
C LEU A 102 5.01 10.06 8.63
N GLY A 103 5.12 10.92 9.65
CA GLY A 103 5.41 12.34 9.46
C GLY A 103 4.15 13.21 9.34
N ASP A 104 2.95 12.61 9.33
CA ASP A 104 1.69 13.34 9.50
C ASP A 104 1.24 13.33 10.96
N PRO A 105 1.51 14.40 11.75
CA PRO A 105 1.18 14.44 13.18
C PRO A 105 -0.33 14.45 13.43
N GLN A 106 -1.12 14.84 12.44
CA GLN A 106 -2.58 14.89 12.54
C GLN A 106 -3.26 13.58 12.11
N ARG A 107 -2.48 12.62 11.63
CA ARG A 107 -2.96 11.30 11.15
C ARG A 107 -4.11 11.39 10.15
N ARG A 108 -4.07 12.40 9.28
CA ARG A 108 -5.06 12.60 8.21
C ARG A 108 -4.71 11.86 6.93
N ALA A 109 -3.40 11.69 6.70
CA ALA A 109 -2.93 10.92 5.56
C ALA A 109 -2.96 9.43 5.89
N THR A 110 -3.68 8.67 5.10
CA THR A 110 -3.82 7.22 5.23
C THR A 110 -3.52 6.52 3.92
N VAL A 111 -3.10 5.28 4.03
CA VAL A 111 -3.00 4.36 2.89
C VAL A 111 -3.82 3.12 3.21
N ASP A 112 -4.77 2.83 2.36
CA ASP A 112 -5.53 1.58 2.40
C ASP A 112 -4.98 0.61 1.35
N VAL A 113 -4.71 -0.62 1.79
CA VAL A 113 -4.22 -1.70 0.93
C VAL A 113 -5.22 -2.85 0.98
N ARG A 114 -5.72 -3.28 -0.18
CA ARG A 114 -6.66 -4.41 -0.30
C ARG A 114 -6.08 -5.47 -1.20
N VAL A 115 -6.07 -6.70 -0.72
CA VAL A 115 -5.60 -7.88 -1.45
C VAL A 115 -6.81 -8.62 -2.00
N PHE A 116 -6.86 -8.81 -3.31
CA PHE A 116 -7.95 -9.49 -4.00
C PHE A 116 -7.51 -10.87 -4.48
N VAL A 117 -8.46 -11.79 -4.46
CA VAL A 117 -8.30 -13.13 -5.02
C VAL A 117 -9.37 -13.41 -6.09
N ASP A 118 -9.03 -14.27 -7.05
CA ASP A 118 -9.98 -14.81 -8.03
C ASP A 118 -10.83 -15.95 -7.44
N ALA A 119 -11.75 -16.51 -8.24
CA ALA A 119 -12.63 -17.61 -7.82
C ALA A 119 -11.86 -18.89 -7.46
N ARG A 120 -10.64 -19.07 -7.93
CA ARG A 120 -9.74 -20.18 -7.58
C ARG A 120 -8.99 -19.93 -6.27
N GLY A 121 -9.06 -18.71 -5.74
CA GLY A 121 -8.35 -18.28 -4.54
C GLY A 121 -6.91 -17.81 -4.79
N TYR A 122 -6.54 -17.55 -6.04
CA TYR A 122 -5.24 -16.98 -6.39
C TYR A 122 -5.28 -15.46 -6.34
N LEU A 123 -4.14 -14.84 -6.03
CA LEU A 123 -3.99 -13.38 -6.07
C LEU A 123 -4.43 -12.85 -7.44
N SER A 124 -5.40 -11.95 -7.45
CA SER A 124 -5.91 -11.31 -8.67
C SER A 124 -5.62 -9.83 -8.75
N GLY A 125 -5.14 -9.22 -7.68
CA GLY A 125 -4.75 -7.82 -7.66
C GLY A 125 -4.51 -7.29 -6.26
N ILE A 126 -3.94 -6.09 -6.21
CA ILE A 126 -3.78 -5.31 -4.98
C ILE A 126 -4.24 -3.89 -5.29
N ASP A 127 -5.20 -3.41 -4.52
CA ASP A 127 -5.56 -2.00 -4.51
C ASP A 127 -4.73 -1.26 -3.47
N VAL A 128 -4.21 -0.11 -3.86
CA VAL A 128 -3.47 0.80 -3.00
C VAL A 128 -4.06 2.19 -3.16
N ASP A 129 -4.72 2.64 -2.12
CA ASP A 129 -5.47 3.88 -2.08
C ASP A 129 -4.82 4.85 -1.09
N TYR A 130 -4.52 6.07 -1.54
CA TYR A 130 -3.99 7.14 -0.71
C TYR A 130 -5.08 8.15 -0.41
N CYS A 131 -5.37 8.36 0.87
CA CYS A 131 -6.37 9.32 1.34
C CYS A 131 -7.75 9.17 0.66
N GLY A 132 -8.23 7.92 0.44
CA GLY A 132 -9.51 7.67 -0.23
C GLY A 132 -9.51 8.12 -1.69
N ASN A 133 -8.39 7.97 -2.39
CA ASN A 133 -8.16 8.48 -3.76
C ASN A 133 -8.42 9.99 -3.93
N SER A 134 -8.36 10.75 -2.84
CA SER A 134 -8.53 12.22 -2.88
C SER A 134 -7.27 12.95 -3.35
N ALA A 135 -6.14 12.26 -3.38
CA ALA A 135 -4.86 12.76 -3.85
C ALA A 135 -4.05 11.62 -4.48
N PRO A 136 -3.16 11.93 -5.45
CA PRO A 136 -2.26 10.94 -6.01
C PRO A 136 -1.26 10.47 -4.95
N MET A 137 -0.81 9.20 -5.08
CA MET A 137 0.18 8.62 -4.17
C MET A 137 1.50 9.38 -4.26
N PRO A 138 2.05 9.89 -3.13
CA PRO A 138 3.36 10.53 -3.12
C PRO A 138 4.47 9.52 -3.46
N GLU A 139 5.58 10.03 -4.01
CA GLU A 139 6.74 9.19 -4.36
C GLU A 139 7.31 8.44 -3.16
N HIS A 140 7.42 9.13 -2.03
CA HIS A 140 7.95 8.58 -0.80
C HIS A 140 6.89 8.57 0.29
N VAL A 141 6.30 7.41 0.49
CA VAL A 141 5.37 7.15 1.59
C VAL A 141 6.00 6.16 2.55
N VAL A 142 6.13 6.56 3.80
CA VAL A 142 6.53 5.66 4.89
C VAL A 142 5.30 5.38 5.75
N LEU A 143 4.97 4.13 5.93
CA LEU A 143 3.80 3.71 6.67
C LEU A 143 4.13 3.50 8.15
N VAL A 144 3.20 3.86 9.01
CA VAL A 144 3.27 3.52 10.43
C VAL A 144 2.84 2.06 10.60
N ASP A 145 3.74 1.22 11.07
CA ASP A 145 3.53 -0.20 11.27
C ASP A 145 3.38 -0.51 12.77
N PRO A 146 2.45 -1.34 13.23
CA PRO A 146 1.46 -2.10 12.45
C PRO A 146 0.29 -1.24 11.93
N PRO A 147 -0.54 -1.78 11.00
CA PRO A 147 -1.71 -1.06 10.51
C PRO A 147 -2.70 -0.78 11.66
N PHE A 148 -3.40 0.36 11.58
CA PHE A 148 -4.46 0.69 12.53
C PHE A 148 -5.74 -0.12 12.27
N HIS A 149 -5.85 -0.71 11.08
CA HIS A 149 -6.98 -1.50 10.63
C HIS A 149 -6.47 -2.72 9.86
N LEU A 150 -6.97 -3.89 10.24
CA LEU A 150 -6.63 -5.18 9.63
C LEU A 150 -7.85 -6.09 9.71
N HIS A 151 -8.44 -6.41 8.58
CA HIS A 151 -9.56 -7.34 8.52
C HIS A 151 -9.58 -8.12 7.20
N GLY A 152 -10.33 -9.20 7.16
CA GLY A 152 -10.58 -9.99 5.96
C GLY A 152 -10.70 -11.48 6.24
N VAL A 153 -11.33 -12.18 5.31
CA VAL A 153 -11.58 -13.63 5.41
C VAL A 153 -10.30 -14.46 5.51
N LEU A 154 -9.18 -13.93 5.01
CA LEU A 154 -7.89 -14.59 5.10
C LEU A 154 -7.39 -14.72 6.56
N LEU A 155 -7.76 -13.79 7.44
CA LEU A 155 -7.46 -13.84 8.87
C LEU A 155 -8.22 -14.97 9.57
N ASP A 156 -9.50 -15.13 9.23
CA ASP A 156 -10.37 -16.12 9.86
C ASP A 156 -9.89 -17.55 9.57
N MET A 157 -9.38 -17.80 8.36
CA MET A 157 -8.83 -19.08 7.96
C MET A 157 -7.60 -19.49 8.77
N THR A 158 -6.79 -18.54 9.23
CA THR A 158 -5.60 -18.83 10.05
C THR A 158 -5.93 -19.00 11.52
N SER A 159 -6.98 -18.36 12.01
CA SER A 159 -7.46 -18.48 13.38
C SER A 159 -8.07 -19.86 13.66
N ASN A 160 -8.79 -20.42 12.69
CA ASN A 160 -9.48 -21.70 12.83
C ASN A 160 -8.52 -22.92 12.84
N LYS A 161 -7.30 -22.79 12.31
CA LYS A 161 -6.27 -23.84 12.39
C LYS A 161 -5.66 -24.02 13.80
N ARG A 162 -5.78 -23.02 14.68
CA ARG A 162 -5.24 -23.08 16.05
C ARG A 162 -6.17 -23.76 17.05
N SER A 163 -7.46 -23.90 16.74
CA SER A 163 -8.47 -24.51 17.62
C SER A 163 -8.72 -25.99 17.37
N SER A 164 -8.09 -26.60 16.38
CA SER A 164 -8.22 -28.03 16.04
C SER A 164 -6.95 -28.83 16.37
N GLY A 165 -6.30 -28.54 17.47
CA GLY A 165 -5.28 -29.38 18.06
C GLY A 165 -5.91 -30.42 19.02
N PRO A 166 -5.39 -31.66 19.07
CA PRO A 166 -5.96 -32.76 19.83
C PRO A 166 -6.00 -32.52 21.34
#